data_c7f05887eb24347aeffcbd936a3f13db
#
_entry.id   c7f05887eb24347aeffcbd936a3f13db
#
_cell.length_a   1.000
_cell.length_b   1.000
_cell.length_c   1.000
_cell.angle_alpha   90.00
_cell.angle_beta   90.00
_cell.angle_gamma   90.00
#
_symmetry.space_group_name_H-M   'P 1'
#
loop_
_entity.id
_entity.type
_entity.pdbx_description
1 polymer ?
#
loop_
_entity_poly.entity_id
_entity_poly.type
_entity_poly.pdbx_seq_one_letter_code
_entity_poly.pdbx_strand_id
1 'polypeptide(L)'
;MGEEQWRVHRVGAPSLDHLRRSALLGREEIETELHLDLTQPTILIAYHPTTIVRDTTREAEALFAVLEALPEQLVFCYPNADSGSRRLLERSRDFVQRHANARLFVNLNPLPYWSLLRHAELLIGNSSSGIMEAASFAVPAINVGIRQRGRERARNVLDAEPTESSLRAQIAVTRSPQFRSSLAGMANPYGDGHAAGRIAQVLATVPINEELLIKRQ
;
A
#
# COMPACT_ATOMS: atom_id res chain seq x y z
N MET A 1 -6.53 -24.27 -5.53
CA MET A 1 -5.32 -25.06 -5.25
C MET A 1 -5.67 -26.49 -4.80
N GLY A 2 -6.94 -26.81 -4.61
CA GLY A 2 -7.40 -28.17 -4.30
C GLY A 2 -6.88 -28.72 -2.96
N GLU A 3 -6.64 -27.84 -1.98
CA GLU A 3 -6.27 -28.28 -0.64
C GLU A 3 -7.51 -28.62 0.17
N GLU A 4 -7.41 -29.63 1.04
CA GLU A 4 -8.44 -29.94 2.01
C GLU A 4 -8.58 -28.81 3.03
N GLN A 5 -9.81 -28.47 3.40
CA GLN A 5 -10.08 -27.28 4.23
C GLN A 5 -9.33 -27.27 5.57
N TRP A 6 -9.14 -28.44 6.19
CA TRP A 6 -8.41 -28.56 7.45
C TRP A 6 -6.92 -28.25 7.36
N ARG A 7 -6.34 -28.29 6.12
CA ARG A 7 -4.93 -27.92 5.86
C ARG A 7 -4.74 -26.42 5.67
N VAL A 8 -5.82 -25.66 5.54
CA VAL A 8 -5.79 -24.23 5.25
C VAL A 8 -6.06 -23.43 6.51
N HIS A 9 -5.04 -22.78 7.02
CA HIS A 9 -5.13 -21.96 8.23
C HIS A 9 -5.08 -20.46 7.88
N ARG A 10 -6.14 -19.73 8.17
CA ARG A 10 -6.19 -18.28 8.02
C ARG A 10 -5.56 -17.62 9.25
N VAL A 11 -4.27 -17.35 9.20
CA VAL A 11 -3.49 -16.84 10.33
C VAL A 11 -3.22 -15.32 10.27
N GLY A 12 -3.44 -14.69 9.12
CA GLY A 12 -3.09 -13.31 8.84
C GLY A 12 -1.75 -13.17 8.11
N ALA A 13 -1.36 -11.94 7.78
CA ALA A 13 -0.12 -11.63 7.09
C ALA A 13 1.02 -11.37 8.07
N PRO A 14 2.14 -12.12 8.01
CA PRO A 14 3.29 -11.92 8.92
C PRO A 14 3.92 -10.53 8.86
N SER A 15 3.79 -9.83 7.72
CA SER A 15 4.28 -8.44 7.59
C SER A 15 3.58 -7.48 8.57
N LEU A 16 2.31 -7.75 8.90
CA LEU A 16 1.58 -6.94 9.87
C LEU A 16 2.04 -7.18 11.32
N ASP A 17 2.63 -8.34 11.62
CA ASP A 17 3.27 -8.58 12.93
C ASP A 17 4.46 -7.65 13.12
N HIS A 18 5.26 -7.45 12.07
CA HIS A 18 6.37 -6.51 12.10
C HIS A 18 5.86 -5.08 12.28
N LEU A 19 4.87 -4.67 11.48
CA LEU A 19 4.24 -3.36 11.64
C LEU A 19 3.75 -3.11 13.07
N ARG A 20 3.02 -4.06 13.67
CA ARG A 20 2.48 -3.96 15.02
C ARG A 20 3.56 -3.86 16.10
N ARG A 21 4.67 -4.59 15.95
CA ARG A 21 5.78 -4.60 16.92
C ARG A 21 6.70 -3.41 16.80
N SER A 22 6.68 -2.69 15.67
CA SER A 22 7.54 -1.54 15.45
C SER A 22 7.07 -0.34 16.28
N ALA A 23 8.00 0.31 16.96
CA ALA A 23 7.78 1.63 17.55
C ALA A 23 7.77 2.66 16.43
N LEU A 24 6.58 2.96 15.91
CA LEU A 24 6.45 3.94 14.83
C LEU A 24 6.88 5.33 15.31
N LEU A 25 7.61 6.02 14.46
CA LEU A 25 8.07 7.38 14.72
C LEU A 25 6.89 8.34 14.87
N GLY A 26 7.05 9.30 15.75
CA GLY A 26 6.10 10.41 15.90
C GLY A 26 6.17 11.37 14.72
N ARG A 27 5.22 12.32 14.66
CA ARG A 27 5.15 13.32 13.59
C ARG A 27 6.47 14.11 13.47
N GLU A 28 6.95 14.69 14.57
CA GLU A 28 8.16 15.53 14.61
C GLU A 28 9.42 14.76 14.20
N GLU A 29 9.50 13.47 14.56
CA GLU A 29 10.62 12.61 14.20
C GLU A 29 10.63 12.36 12.68
N ILE A 30 9.46 12.08 12.08
CA ILE A 30 9.32 11.89 10.63
C ILE A 30 9.59 13.19 9.87
N GLU A 31 9.06 14.32 10.33
CA GLU A 31 9.32 15.63 9.74
C GLU A 31 10.81 15.93 9.69
N THR A 32 11.51 15.63 10.79
CA THR A 32 12.96 15.82 10.89
C THR A 32 13.73 14.86 9.98
N GLU A 33 13.40 13.56 10.03
CA GLU A 33 14.11 12.51 9.28
C GLU A 33 13.94 12.65 7.76
N LEU A 34 12.71 12.98 7.33
CA LEU A 34 12.36 13.03 5.91
C LEU A 34 12.32 14.46 5.33
N HIS A 35 12.56 15.48 6.15
CA HIS A 35 12.46 16.89 5.76
C HIS A 35 11.10 17.21 5.11
N LEU A 36 10.01 16.75 5.75
CA LEU A 36 8.63 16.95 5.35
C LEU A 36 7.91 17.86 6.34
N ASP A 37 6.84 18.51 5.89
CA ASP A 37 5.90 19.23 6.74
C ASP A 37 4.57 18.45 6.81
N LEU A 38 4.40 17.63 7.84
CA LEU A 38 3.18 16.83 8.04
C LEU A 38 2.01 17.65 8.64
N THR A 39 2.14 18.95 8.81
CA THR A 39 0.99 19.84 9.03
C THR A 39 0.19 20.02 7.73
N GLN A 40 0.83 19.79 6.59
CA GLN A 40 0.21 19.79 5.27
C GLN A 40 -0.40 18.43 4.93
N PRO A 41 -1.58 18.41 4.29
CA PRO A 41 -2.12 17.17 3.74
C PRO A 41 -1.09 16.47 2.85
N THR A 42 -0.79 15.21 3.14
CA THR A 42 0.27 14.46 2.45
C THR A 42 -0.31 13.26 1.71
N ILE A 43 -0.01 13.16 0.42
CA ILE A 43 -0.38 12.03 -0.43
C ILE A 43 0.87 11.20 -0.71
N LEU A 44 0.83 9.90 -0.37
CA LEU A 44 1.86 8.95 -0.74
C LEU A 44 1.59 8.41 -2.14
N ILE A 45 2.63 8.35 -2.96
CA ILE A 45 2.58 7.75 -4.29
C ILE A 45 3.49 6.52 -4.32
N ALA A 46 2.89 5.34 -4.48
CA ALA A 46 3.59 4.06 -4.56
C ALA A 46 3.12 3.28 -5.78
N TYR A 47 3.63 3.66 -6.94
CA TYR A 47 3.27 3.07 -8.23
C TYR A 47 4.43 2.25 -8.80
N HIS A 48 4.15 1.04 -9.25
CA HIS A 48 5.13 0.08 -9.76
C HIS A 48 4.80 -0.35 -11.19
N PRO A 49 5.79 -0.71 -12.02
CA PRO A 49 5.53 -1.29 -13.31
C PRO A 49 4.67 -2.55 -13.20
N THR A 50 3.70 -2.70 -14.09
CA THR A 50 2.88 -3.91 -14.18
C THR A 50 3.51 -4.82 -15.23
N THR A 51 4.20 -5.87 -14.81
CA THR A 51 5.00 -6.76 -15.68
C THR A 51 4.20 -7.48 -16.76
N ILE A 52 2.88 -7.56 -16.59
CA ILE A 52 1.96 -8.24 -17.54
C ILE A 52 1.56 -7.32 -18.70
N VAL A 53 1.71 -6.01 -18.58
CA VAL A 53 1.31 -5.02 -19.58
C VAL A 53 2.54 -4.56 -20.35
N ARG A 54 2.48 -4.56 -21.67
CA ARG A 54 3.62 -4.17 -22.54
C ARG A 54 4.06 -2.71 -22.37
N ASP A 55 3.14 -1.82 -21.97
CA ASP A 55 3.43 -0.39 -21.78
C ASP A 55 2.81 0.12 -20.49
N THR A 56 3.57 0.02 -19.41
CA THR A 56 3.21 0.55 -18.08
C THR A 56 3.44 2.06 -17.97
N THR A 57 4.18 2.67 -18.90
CA THR A 57 4.45 4.11 -18.91
C THR A 57 3.19 4.90 -19.22
N ARG A 58 2.34 4.43 -20.12
CA ARG A 58 1.11 5.11 -20.49
C ARG A 58 0.10 5.18 -19.34
N GLU A 59 0.01 4.11 -18.55
CA GLU A 59 -0.83 4.11 -17.33
C GLU A 59 -0.32 5.11 -16.29
N ALA A 60 0.99 5.25 -16.15
CA ALA A 60 1.61 6.20 -15.24
C ALA A 60 1.40 7.66 -15.65
N GLU A 61 1.35 7.98 -16.96
CA GLU A 61 1.16 9.36 -17.42
C GLU A 61 -0.18 9.95 -16.96
N ALA A 62 -1.25 9.15 -16.94
CA ALA A 62 -2.54 9.59 -16.39
C ALA A 62 -2.45 9.93 -14.89
N LEU A 63 -1.67 9.14 -14.14
CA LEU A 63 -1.41 9.43 -12.73
C LEU A 63 -0.63 10.76 -12.59
N PHE A 64 0.47 10.94 -13.31
CA PHE A 64 1.26 12.17 -13.24
C PHE A 64 0.45 13.41 -13.63
N ALA A 65 -0.38 13.33 -14.68
CA ALA A 65 -1.24 14.43 -15.09
C ALA A 65 -2.26 14.83 -14.01
N VAL A 66 -2.75 13.87 -13.23
CA VAL A 66 -3.60 14.18 -12.07
C VAL A 66 -2.81 14.82 -10.95
N LEU A 67 -1.62 14.29 -10.64
CA LEU A 67 -0.77 14.80 -9.57
C LEU A 67 -0.30 16.24 -9.80
N GLU A 68 -0.12 16.68 -11.06
CA GLU A 68 0.26 18.07 -11.40
C GLU A 68 -0.73 19.11 -10.89
N ALA A 69 -2.00 18.74 -10.70
CA ALA A 69 -3.05 19.65 -10.26
C ALA A 69 -3.33 19.59 -8.74
N LEU A 70 -2.61 18.75 -8.00
CA LEU A 70 -2.86 18.57 -6.56
C LEU A 70 -1.99 19.52 -5.74
N PRO A 71 -2.60 20.30 -4.83
CA PRO A 71 -1.87 21.24 -3.97
C PRO A 71 -1.20 20.60 -2.77
N GLU A 72 -1.57 19.35 -2.44
CA GLU A 72 -1.07 18.62 -1.29
C GLU A 72 0.43 18.30 -1.43
N GLN A 73 1.08 18.00 -0.33
CA GLN A 73 2.44 17.47 -0.33
C GLN A 73 2.44 16.07 -0.96
N LEU A 74 3.22 15.89 -2.03
CA LEU A 74 3.30 14.66 -2.80
C LEU A 74 4.60 13.92 -2.46
N VAL A 75 4.49 12.71 -1.92
CA VAL A 75 5.66 11.92 -1.52
C VAL A 75 5.71 10.64 -2.32
N PHE A 76 6.65 10.59 -3.26
CA PHE A 76 6.91 9.40 -4.06
C PHE A 76 7.79 8.42 -3.30
N CYS A 77 7.34 7.18 -3.16
CA CYS A 77 8.08 6.09 -2.52
C CYS A 77 8.29 4.94 -3.51
N TYR A 78 9.55 4.73 -3.91
CA TYR A 78 9.92 3.66 -4.82
C TYR A 78 10.90 2.68 -4.16
N PRO A 79 10.73 1.35 -4.38
CA PRO A 79 11.76 0.38 -4.05
C PRO A 79 12.93 0.49 -5.03
N ASN A 80 14.10 -0.10 -4.69
CA ASN A 80 15.18 -0.29 -5.64
C ASN A 80 14.78 -1.29 -6.73
N ALA A 81 15.04 -0.91 -7.97
CA ALA A 81 15.38 -1.74 -9.12
C ALA A 81 14.52 -2.98 -9.43
N ASP A 82 13.27 -2.79 -9.84
CA ASP A 82 12.66 -3.73 -10.77
C ASP A 82 12.96 -3.29 -12.21
N SER A 83 13.19 -4.24 -13.12
CA SER A 83 13.30 -3.95 -14.56
C SER A 83 12.01 -3.25 -15.01
N GLY A 84 12.13 -2.04 -15.57
CA GLY A 84 11.00 -1.17 -15.92
C GLY A 84 10.76 -0.02 -14.93
N SER A 85 11.30 -0.07 -13.69
CA SER A 85 11.18 1.02 -12.73
C SER A 85 12.03 2.24 -13.08
N ARG A 86 13.08 2.08 -13.93
CA ARG A 86 13.97 3.17 -14.31
C ARG A 86 13.21 4.36 -14.93
N ARG A 87 12.33 4.12 -15.90
CA ARG A 87 11.55 5.18 -16.56
C ARG A 87 10.60 5.88 -15.57
N LEU A 88 9.95 5.13 -14.68
CA LEU A 88 9.09 5.72 -13.66
C LEU A 88 9.90 6.55 -12.67
N LEU A 89 11.08 6.08 -12.29
CA LEU A 89 11.97 6.81 -11.39
C LEU A 89 12.49 8.08 -12.03
N GLU A 90 12.91 8.04 -13.31
CA GLU A 90 13.32 9.22 -14.08
C GLU A 90 12.15 10.21 -14.19
N ARG A 91 10.96 9.74 -14.54
CA ARG A 91 9.74 10.57 -14.64
C ARG A 91 9.38 11.22 -13.28
N SER A 92 9.57 10.49 -12.18
CA SER A 92 9.32 11.04 -10.84
C SER A 92 10.38 12.06 -10.43
N ARG A 93 11.65 11.85 -10.81
CA ARG A 93 12.70 12.85 -10.59
C ARG A 93 12.41 14.14 -11.34
N ASP A 94 12.03 14.05 -12.60
CA ASP A 94 11.65 15.21 -13.41
C ASP A 94 10.43 15.92 -12.82
N PHE A 95 9.47 15.17 -12.28
CA PHE A 95 8.30 15.74 -11.60
C PHE A 95 8.72 16.52 -10.37
N VAL A 96 9.49 15.91 -9.47
CA VAL A 96 9.93 16.53 -8.21
C VAL A 96 10.79 17.78 -8.45
N GLN A 97 11.61 17.80 -9.51
CA GLN A 97 12.39 18.99 -9.87
C GLN A 97 11.51 20.19 -10.26
N ARG A 98 10.31 19.94 -10.80
CA ARG A 98 9.39 20.98 -11.25
C ARG A 98 8.33 21.38 -10.22
N HIS A 99 8.16 20.58 -9.14
CA HIS A 99 7.10 20.75 -8.15
C HIS A 99 7.68 20.86 -6.74
N ALA A 100 7.65 22.07 -6.18
CA ALA A 100 8.20 22.35 -4.86
C ALA A 100 7.50 21.57 -3.73
N ASN A 101 6.23 21.19 -3.94
CA ASN A 101 5.44 20.38 -3.01
C ASN A 101 5.67 18.87 -3.15
N ALA A 102 6.62 18.43 -3.98
CA ALA A 102 6.89 17.02 -4.21
C ALA A 102 8.25 16.59 -3.64
N ARG A 103 8.31 15.37 -3.14
CA ARG A 103 9.54 14.70 -2.65
C ARG A 103 9.60 13.27 -3.19
N LEU A 104 10.82 12.77 -3.33
CA LEU A 104 11.07 11.40 -3.82
C LEU A 104 12.01 10.67 -2.88
N PHE A 105 11.56 9.53 -2.39
CA PHE A 105 12.37 8.60 -1.61
C PHE A 105 12.54 7.29 -2.38
N VAL A 106 13.77 6.84 -2.49
CA VAL A 106 14.13 5.54 -3.07
C VAL A 106 14.66 4.68 -1.94
N ASN A 107 14.10 3.48 -1.77
CA ASN A 107 14.44 2.57 -0.68
C ASN A 107 14.22 3.13 0.73
N LEU A 108 13.11 3.79 0.94
CA LEU A 108 12.73 4.16 2.29
C LEU A 108 12.57 2.88 3.15
N ASN A 109 13.25 2.85 4.29
CA ASN A 109 13.16 1.74 5.22
C ASN A 109 11.71 1.54 5.72
N PRO A 110 11.31 0.31 6.09
CA PRO A 110 9.94 0.04 6.52
C PRO A 110 9.44 0.92 7.66
N LEU A 111 10.27 1.21 8.66
CA LEU A 111 9.85 1.98 9.83
C LEU A 111 9.47 3.43 9.47
N PRO A 112 10.32 4.26 8.85
CA PRO A 112 9.91 5.59 8.40
C PRO A 112 8.78 5.54 7.35
N TYR A 113 8.75 4.54 6.46
CA TYR A 113 7.67 4.38 5.50
C TYR A 113 6.30 4.16 6.18
N TRP A 114 6.19 3.23 7.14
CA TRP A 114 4.95 2.97 7.85
C TRP A 114 4.54 4.14 8.74
N SER A 115 5.52 4.80 9.36
CA SER A 115 5.29 5.99 10.16
C SER A 115 4.72 7.12 9.30
N LEU A 116 5.29 7.35 8.12
CA LEU A 116 4.78 8.32 7.16
C LEU A 116 3.38 7.91 6.63
N LEU A 117 3.18 6.63 6.30
CA LEU A 117 1.88 6.11 5.85
C LEU A 117 0.79 6.37 6.90
N ARG A 118 1.08 6.20 8.19
CA ARG A 118 0.12 6.48 9.27
C ARG A 118 -0.35 7.93 9.29
N HIS A 119 0.48 8.87 8.85
CA HIS A 119 0.16 10.29 8.80
C HIS A 119 -0.32 10.76 7.41
N ALA A 120 -0.31 9.88 6.42
CA ALA A 120 -0.78 10.22 5.09
C ALA A 120 -2.30 10.40 5.04
N GLU A 121 -2.74 11.37 4.25
CA GLU A 121 -4.16 11.57 3.96
C GLU A 121 -4.69 10.53 2.96
N LEU A 122 -3.82 10.10 2.04
CA LEU A 122 -4.16 9.21 0.94
C LEU A 122 -2.91 8.49 0.44
N LEU A 123 -3.06 7.23 0.04
CA LEU A 123 -2.08 6.51 -0.76
C LEU A 123 -2.63 6.28 -2.17
N ILE A 124 -1.90 6.69 -3.20
CA ILE A 124 -2.26 6.44 -4.61
C ILE A 124 -1.19 5.57 -5.26
N GLY A 125 -1.62 4.53 -5.95
CA GLY A 125 -0.71 3.68 -6.72
C GLY A 125 -1.20 2.26 -6.84
N ASN A 126 -0.30 1.34 -7.11
CA ASN A 126 -0.60 -0.09 -7.24
C ASN A 126 0.27 -0.95 -6.31
N SER A 127 0.85 -0.36 -5.28
CA SER A 127 1.58 -1.09 -4.26
C SER A 127 0.65 -1.96 -3.42
N SER A 128 1.14 -3.13 -2.99
CA SER A 128 0.43 -3.96 -2.00
C SER A 128 0.24 -3.27 -0.66
N SER A 129 1.06 -2.26 -0.37
CA SER A 129 0.95 -1.48 0.85
C SER A 129 -0.40 -0.75 0.98
N GLY A 130 -0.98 -0.28 -0.13
CA GLY A 130 -2.32 0.31 -0.14
C GLY A 130 -3.43 -0.68 0.28
N ILE A 131 -3.18 -1.98 0.08
CA ILE A 131 -4.13 -3.04 0.41
C ILE A 131 -3.88 -3.62 1.81
N MET A 132 -2.61 -3.81 2.19
CA MET A 132 -2.24 -4.52 3.40
C MET A 132 -2.00 -3.56 4.58
N GLU A 133 -1.04 -2.66 4.46
CA GLU A 133 -0.59 -1.82 5.58
C GLU A 133 -1.52 -0.61 5.79
N ALA A 134 -1.96 0.05 4.70
CA ALA A 134 -2.84 1.22 4.78
C ALA A 134 -4.16 0.91 5.50
N ALA A 135 -4.67 -0.32 5.37
CA ALA A 135 -5.86 -0.78 6.08
C ALA A 135 -5.68 -0.79 7.60
N SER A 136 -4.47 -1.06 8.11
CA SER A 136 -4.17 -1.05 9.55
C SER A 136 -4.21 0.34 10.17
N PHE A 137 -4.06 1.38 9.34
CA PHE A 137 -4.09 2.79 9.74
C PHE A 137 -5.39 3.49 9.34
N ALA A 138 -6.33 2.78 8.73
CA ALA A 138 -7.54 3.35 8.14
C ALA A 138 -7.25 4.48 7.12
N VAL A 139 -6.09 4.42 6.45
CA VAL A 139 -5.69 5.38 5.42
C VAL A 139 -6.39 5.02 4.12
N PRO A 140 -7.08 5.97 3.47
CA PRO A 140 -7.61 5.79 2.13
C PRO A 140 -6.54 5.34 1.15
N ALA A 141 -6.87 4.44 0.24
CA ALA A 141 -5.97 4.02 -0.81
C ALA A 141 -6.69 3.94 -2.16
N ILE A 142 -6.11 4.53 -3.19
CA ILE A 142 -6.56 4.39 -4.58
C ILE A 142 -5.64 3.39 -5.27
N ASN A 143 -6.19 2.22 -5.57
CA ASN A 143 -5.49 1.17 -6.32
C ASN A 143 -5.64 1.41 -7.82
N VAL A 144 -4.56 1.73 -8.49
CA VAL A 144 -4.55 2.10 -9.90
C VAL A 144 -4.25 0.88 -10.77
N GLY A 145 -5.17 0.56 -11.68
CA GLY A 145 -5.00 -0.52 -12.65
C GLY A 145 -5.10 -1.93 -12.06
N ILE A 146 -4.52 -2.90 -12.75
CA ILE A 146 -4.83 -4.33 -12.56
C ILE A 146 -3.85 -5.09 -11.64
N ARG A 147 -2.72 -4.46 -11.25
CA ARG A 147 -1.63 -5.17 -10.54
C ARG A 147 -2.09 -5.90 -9.26
N GLN A 148 -3.08 -5.35 -8.56
CA GLN A 148 -3.62 -5.92 -7.34
C GLN A 148 -4.97 -6.64 -7.54
N ARG A 149 -5.36 -6.93 -8.79
CA ARG A 149 -6.62 -7.61 -9.09
C ARG A 149 -6.68 -8.98 -8.39
N GLY A 150 -7.85 -9.32 -7.84
CA GLY A 150 -8.10 -10.59 -7.16
C GLY A 150 -7.65 -10.64 -5.69
N ARG A 151 -6.97 -9.62 -5.18
CA ARG A 151 -6.65 -9.53 -3.74
C ARG A 151 -7.87 -9.07 -2.94
N GLU A 152 -8.06 -9.63 -1.76
CA GLU A 152 -9.03 -9.15 -0.78
C GLU A 152 -8.73 -7.69 -0.40
N ARG A 153 -9.78 -6.88 -0.18
CA ARG A 153 -9.65 -5.44 0.11
C ARG A 153 -10.50 -5.06 1.31
N ALA A 154 -9.96 -4.14 2.11
CA ALA A 154 -10.74 -3.45 3.12
C ALA A 154 -11.48 -2.24 2.50
N ARG A 155 -12.36 -1.61 3.26
CA ARG A 155 -13.18 -0.46 2.81
C ARG A 155 -12.37 0.78 2.43
N ASN A 156 -11.12 0.88 2.88
CA ASN A 156 -10.24 2.00 2.55
C ASN A 156 -9.77 2.01 1.10
N VAL A 157 -9.92 0.91 0.35
CA VAL A 157 -9.38 0.77 -1.00
C VAL A 157 -10.44 1.04 -2.04
N LEU A 158 -10.18 2.00 -2.90
CA LEU A 158 -10.96 2.30 -4.11
C LEU A 158 -10.14 1.91 -5.34
N ASP A 159 -10.74 1.13 -6.24
CA ASP A 159 -10.10 0.82 -7.52
C ASP A 159 -10.31 1.96 -8.52
N ALA A 160 -9.25 2.32 -9.26
CA ALA A 160 -9.30 3.29 -10.34
C ALA A 160 -8.73 2.68 -11.62
N GLU A 161 -9.39 2.91 -12.73
CA GLU A 161 -8.77 2.72 -14.03
C GLU A 161 -7.63 3.75 -14.21
N PRO A 162 -6.56 3.42 -14.97
CA PRO A 162 -5.44 4.33 -15.19
C PRO A 162 -5.79 5.44 -16.19
N THR A 163 -6.83 6.21 -15.87
CA THR A 163 -7.30 7.37 -16.63
C THR A 163 -7.47 8.56 -15.69
N GLU A 164 -7.25 9.76 -16.19
CA GLU A 164 -7.39 10.98 -15.37
C GLU A 164 -8.80 11.12 -14.78
N SER A 165 -9.83 10.83 -15.56
CA SER A 165 -11.22 10.93 -15.10
C SER A 165 -11.52 9.99 -13.93
N SER A 166 -11.07 8.74 -14.02
CA SER A 166 -11.26 7.75 -12.96
C SER A 166 -10.46 8.13 -11.70
N LEU A 167 -9.21 8.54 -11.85
CA LEU A 167 -8.37 8.97 -10.73
C LEU A 167 -8.96 10.18 -10.01
N ARG A 168 -9.38 11.23 -10.74
CA ARG A 168 -10.01 12.42 -10.16
C ARG A 168 -11.31 12.06 -9.43
N ALA A 169 -12.14 11.19 -9.99
CA ALA A 169 -13.37 10.72 -9.36
C ALA A 169 -13.08 10.02 -8.03
N GLN A 170 -12.10 9.10 -7.99
CA GLN A 170 -11.76 8.39 -6.76
C GLN A 170 -11.12 9.31 -5.70
N ILE A 171 -10.30 10.28 -6.11
CA ILE A 171 -9.76 11.29 -5.19
C ILE A 171 -10.92 12.09 -4.56
N ALA A 172 -11.92 12.49 -5.34
CA ALA A 172 -13.08 13.18 -4.79
C ALA A 172 -13.85 12.32 -3.78
N VAL A 173 -14.02 11.01 -4.06
CA VAL A 173 -14.64 10.07 -3.11
C VAL A 173 -13.85 9.98 -1.81
N THR A 174 -12.52 9.84 -1.87
CA THR A 174 -11.69 9.72 -0.65
C THR A 174 -11.74 10.97 0.24
N ARG A 175 -12.07 12.11 -0.31
CA ARG A 175 -12.23 13.39 0.41
C ARG A 175 -13.61 13.57 1.02
N SER A 176 -14.60 12.77 0.62
CA SER A 176 -15.96 12.91 1.12
C SER A 176 -16.07 12.55 2.61
N PRO A 177 -16.86 13.30 3.41
CA PRO A 177 -17.09 12.97 4.81
C PRO A 177 -17.68 11.58 5.02
N GLN A 178 -18.54 11.14 4.11
CA GLN A 178 -19.16 9.80 4.15
C GLN A 178 -18.13 8.71 4.03
N PHE A 179 -17.20 8.82 3.07
CA PHE A 179 -16.14 7.84 2.91
C PHE A 179 -15.20 7.83 4.12
N ARG A 180 -14.77 8.99 4.58
CA ARG A 180 -13.90 9.12 5.77
C ARG A 180 -14.55 8.49 7.01
N SER A 181 -15.82 8.79 7.26
CA SER A 181 -16.56 8.22 8.38
C SER A 181 -16.72 6.71 8.29
N SER A 182 -16.84 6.17 7.07
CA SER A 182 -16.97 4.72 6.86
C SER A 182 -15.72 3.94 7.28
N LEU A 183 -14.57 4.57 7.39
CA LEU A 183 -13.31 3.92 7.75
C LEU A 183 -13.19 3.69 9.27
N ALA A 184 -14.01 4.33 10.08
CA ALA A 184 -13.99 4.17 11.52
C ALA A 184 -14.28 2.71 11.92
N GLY A 185 -13.42 2.13 12.77
CA GLY A 185 -13.55 0.75 13.24
C GLY A 185 -13.38 -0.32 12.14
N MET A 186 -12.76 0.02 11.02
CA MET A 186 -12.49 -0.90 9.93
C MET A 186 -11.52 -2.00 10.38
N ALA A 187 -11.87 -3.25 10.10
CA ALA A 187 -10.96 -4.38 10.27
C ALA A 187 -10.07 -4.57 9.03
N ASN A 188 -8.81 -4.89 9.25
CA ASN A 188 -7.90 -5.25 8.17
C ASN A 188 -8.11 -6.75 7.81
N PRO A 189 -8.50 -7.09 6.58
CA PRO A 189 -8.73 -8.47 6.17
C PRO A 189 -7.45 -9.33 6.19
N TYR A 190 -6.29 -8.69 6.18
CA TYR A 190 -4.99 -9.35 6.28
C TYR A 190 -4.55 -9.64 7.72
N GLY A 191 -5.35 -9.27 8.71
CA GLY A 191 -5.13 -9.64 10.10
C GLY A 191 -4.77 -8.46 11.00
N ASP A 192 -4.45 -8.82 12.23
CA ASP A 192 -4.26 -7.93 13.37
C ASP A 192 -2.81 -7.85 13.87
N GLY A 193 -1.86 -8.41 13.12
CA GLY A 193 -0.45 -8.44 13.48
C GLY A 193 -0.07 -9.52 14.51
N HIS A 194 -0.80 -10.62 14.57
CA HIS A 194 -0.50 -11.76 15.42
C HIS A 194 -0.35 -13.08 14.62
N ALA A 195 0.01 -12.97 13.33
CA ALA A 195 0.12 -14.12 12.44
C ALA A 195 1.21 -15.10 12.87
N ALA A 196 2.39 -14.61 13.27
CA ALA A 196 3.52 -15.45 13.66
C ALA A 196 3.17 -16.37 14.85
N GLY A 197 2.48 -15.84 15.85
CA GLY A 197 2.03 -16.65 17.00
C GLY A 197 1.04 -17.74 16.59
N ARG A 198 0.10 -17.43 15.72
CA ARG A 198 -0.87 -18.40 15.19
C ARG A 198 -0.19 -19.47 14.34
N ILE A 199 0.77 -19.08 13.49
CA ILE A 199 1.58 -20.02 12.70
C ILE A 199 2.36 -20.97 13.61
N ALA A 200 3.06 -20.43 14.61
CA ALA A 200 3.82 -21.24 15.57
C ALA A 200 2.92 -22.23 16.32
N GLN A 201 1.73 -21.80 16.72
CA GLN A 201 0.77 -22.68 17.40
C GLN A 201 0.31 -23.82 16.47
N VAL A 202 -0.03 -23.53 15.21
CA VAL A 202 -0.40 -24.56 14.22
C VAL A 202 0.74 -25.58 14.06
N LEU A 203 1.97 -25.09 13.86
CA LEU A 203 3.15 -25.94 13.67
C LEU A 203 3.45 -26.81 14.89
N ALA A 204 3.21 -26.29 16.10
CA ALA A 204 3.45 -27.03 17.35
C ALA A 204 2.37 -28.08 17.65
N THR A 205 1.16 -27.92 17.09
CA THR A 205 0.02 -28.78 17.45
C THR A 205 -0.47 -29.69 16.33
N VAL A 206 -0.08 -29.43 15.09
CA VAL A 206 -0.49 -30.27 13.97
C VAL A 206 0.09 -31.71 14.13
N PRO A 207 -0.74 -32.77 14.11
CA PRO A 207 -0.22 -34.12 14.23
C PRO A 207 0.56 -34.51 13.00
N ILE A 208 1.80 -34.97 13.21
CA ILE A 208 2.65 -35.48 12.12
C ILE A 208 2.30 -36.96 11.89
N ASN A 209 1.38 -37.21 10.98
CA ASN A 209 0.84 -38.51 10.64
C ASN A 209 0.70 -38.67 9.11
N GLU A 210 0.28 -39.85 8.66
CA GLU A 210 0.06 -40.11 7.22
C GLU A 210 -0.96 -39.16 6.59
N GLU A 211 -1.98 -38.77 7.33
CA GLU A 211 -3.01 -37.83 6.85
C GLU A 211 -2.43 -36.45 6.53
N LEU A 212 -1.44 -35.99 7.31
CA LEU A 212 -0.72 -34.75 7.01
C LEU A 212 0.21 -34.90 5.80
N LEU A 213 0.88 -36.06 5.67
CA LEU A 213 1.90 -36.29 4.66
C LEU A 213 1.32 -36.66 3.28
N ILE A 214 0.16 -37.30 3.24
CA ILE A 214 -0.46 -37.78 2.02
C ILE A 214 -1.68 -36.91 1.69
N LYS A 215 -1.59 -36.19 0.59
CA LYS A 215 -2.72 -35.43 0.07
C LYS A 215 -3.74 -36.42 -0.54
N ARG A 216 -4.96 -36.39 -0.04
CA ARG A 216 -6.09 -37.15 -0.64
C ARG A 216 -6.69 -36.26 -1.75
N GLN A 217 -6.82 -36.84 -2.94
CA GLN A 217 -7.47 -36.18 -4.09
C GLN A 217 -9.00 -36.21 -3.91
#